data_4e974ff17080894fb1080c9dcec84509
#
_entry.id   4e974ff17080894fb1080c9dcec84509
#
_cell.length_a   1.000
_cell.length_b   1.000
_cell.length_c   1.000
_cell.angle_alpha   90.00
_cell.angle_beta   90.00
_cell.angle_gamma   90.00
#
_symmetry.space_group_name_H-M   'P 1'
#
loop_
_entity.id
_entity.type
_entity.pdbx_description
1 polymer ?
#
loop_
_entity_poly.entity_id
_entity_poly.type
_entity_poly.pdbx_seq_one_letter_code
_entity_poly.pdbx_strand_id
1 'polypeptide(L)'
;MSTTFAARLNRLFETVYPPGRGPHTSAEVIAALKAEGITMSAPYLSQLRSGNRTNPSAATMAALANFFRIKPAYFTDDEYYEKLNKELTWMAAMRDENLRRIALRAKGLSPEAQQDILERVEELRRKEHLDA
;
A
#
# COMPACT_ATOMS: atom_id res chain seq x y z
N MET A 1 14.00 -12.05 3.56
CA MET A 1 14.66 -10.97 2.80
C MET A 1 13.85 -9.68 2.91
N SER A 2 14.55 -8.58 3.12
CA SER A 2 13.90 -7.27 3.15
C SER A 2 13.42 -6.89 1.77
N THR A 3 12.29 -6.20 1.71
CA THR A 3 11.83 -5.61 0.47
C THR A 3 12.69 -4.39 0.11
N THR A 4 12.82 -4.11 -1.17
CA THR A 4 13.59 -2.97 -1.66
C THR A 4 12.85 -1.65 -1.38
N PHE A 5 13.61 -0.55 -1.39
CA PHE A 5 13.01 0.78 -1.29
C PHE A 5 11.97 1.02 -2.40
N ALA A 6 12.31 0.65 -3.65
CA ALA A 6 11.40 0.79 -4.77
C ALA A 6 10.08 0.04 -4.55
N ALA A 7 10.16 -1.20 -4.06
CA ALA A 7 8.97 -2.01 -3.79
C ALA A 7 8.10 -1.35 -2.71
N ARG A 8 8.71 -0.86 -1.64
CA ARG A 8 8.00 -0.16 -0.55
C ARG A 8 7.35 1.14 -1.03
N LEU A 9 8.09 1.91 -1.84
CA LEU A 9 7.57 3.16 -2.40
C LEU A 9 6.38 2.90 -3.33
N ASN A 10 6.53 1.96 -4.25
CA ASN A 10 5.45 1.61 -5.18
C ASN A 10 4.23 1.07 -4.45
N ARG A 11 4.42 0.36 -3.35
CA ARG A 11 3.32 -0.11 -2.51
C ARG A 11 2.48 1.05 -1.99
N LEU A 12 3.11 2.16 -1.59
CA LEU A 12 2.40 3.37 -1.17
C LEU A 12 1.59 3.97 -2.31
N PHE A 13 2.19 4.08 -3.49
CA PHE A 13 1.47 4.59 -4.67
C PHE A 13 0.24 3.73 -4.99
N GLU A 14 0.36 2.41 -4.88
CA GLU A 14 -0.73 1.48 -5.19
C GLU A 14 -1.84 1.48 -4.16
N THR A 15 -1.56 1.80 -2.90
CA THR A 15 -2.50 1.57 -1.80
C THR A 15 -2.95 2.83 -1.07
N VAL A 16 -2.18 3.91 -1.11
CA VAL A 16 -2.48 5.11 -0.31
C VAL A 16 -2.93 6.25 -1.21
N TYR A 17 -4.23 6.45 -1.31
CA TYR A 17 -4.82 7.56 -2.05
C TYR A 17 -6.25 7.82 -1.52
N PRO A 18 -6.78 9.04 -1.74
CA PRO A 18 -8.11 9.39 -1.21
C PRO A 18 -9.24 8.55 -1.79
N PRO A 19 -10.34 8.36 -1.04
CA PRO A 19 -11.52 7.69 -1.57
C PRO A 19 -12.07 8.40 -2.79
N GLY A 20 -12.64 7.64 -3.73
CA GLY A 20 -13.30 8.21 -4.89
C GLY A 20 -12.39 8.58 -6.05
N ARG A 21 -11.11 8.28 -5.94
CA ARG A 21 -10.15 8.50 -7.03
C ARG A 21 -9.18 7.33 -7.14
N GLY A 22 -8.39 7.30 -8.22
CA GLY A 22 -7.31 6.33 -8.39
C GLY A 22 -6.01 6.75 -7.71
N PRO A 23 -4.95 5.93 -7.87
CA PRO A 23 -3.65 6.22 -7.29
C PRO A 23 -3.07 7.57 -7.69
N HIS A 24 -2.26 8.16 -6.80
CA HIS A 24 -1.51 9.36 -7.13
C HIS A 24 -0.51 9.08 -8.24
N THR A 25 -0.29 10.08 -9.08
CA THR A 25 0.79 10.03 -10.08
C THR A 25 2.07 10.60 -9.49
N SER A 26 3.21 10.26 -10.10
CA SER A 26 4.49 10.86 -9.71
C SER A 26 4.46 12.39 -9.85
N ALA A 27 3.79 12.90 -10.88
CA ALA A 27 3.65 14.34 -11.08
C ALA A 27 2.90 15.03 -9.94
N GLU A 28 1.86 14.39 -9.42
CA GLU A 28 1.12 14.91 -8.26
C GLU A 28 2.00 14.99 -7.02
N VAL A 29 2.80 13.97 -6.77
CA VAL A 29 3.72 13.94 -5.63
C VAL A 29 4.75 15.07 -5.75
N ILE A 30 5.34 15.23 -6.92
CA ILE A 30 6.33 16.29 -7.18
C ILE A 30 5.72 17.67 -6.95
N ALA A 31 4.51 17.90 -7.46
CA ALA A 31 3.81 19.18 -7.30
C ALA A 31 3.49 19.46 -5.83
N ALA A 32 3.03 18.45 -5.08
CA ALA A 32 2.73 18.62 -3.67
C ALA A 32 3.98 18.93 -2.84
N LEU A 33 5.09 18.25 -3.14
CA LEU A 33 6.36 18.53 -2.47
C LEU A 33 6.87 19.94 -2.77
N LYS A 34 6.72 20.37 -4.03
CA LYS A 34 7.12 21.73 -4.43
C LYS A 34 6.33 22.79 -3.67
N ALA A 35 5.05 22.56 -3.46
CA ALA A 35 4.20 23.46 -2.67
C ALA A 35 4.69 23.59 -1.22
N GLU A 36 5.40 22.61 -0.71
CA GLU A 36 6.01 22.62 0.63
C GLU A 36 7.47 23.09 0.61
N GLY A 37 7.95 23.58 -0.53
CA GLY A 37 9.33 24.04 -0.67
C GLY A 37 10.36 22.94 -0.93
N ILE A 38 9.91 21.74 -1.25
CA ILE A 38 10.79 20.60 -1.52
C ILE A 38 10.85 20.35 -3.02
N THR A 39 12.06 20.42 -3.60
CA THR A 39 12.26 20.20 -5.03
C THR A 39 12.69 18.75 -5.28
N MET A 40 11.92 18.03 -6.10
CA MET A 40 12.26 16.69 -6.56
C MET A 40 11.99 16.62 -8.06
N SER A 41 12.99 16.17 -8.82
CA SER A 41 12.83 16.06 -10.27
C SER A 41 12.03 14.81 -10.65
N ALA A 42 11.31 14.90 -11.77
CA ALA A 42 10.58 13.76 -12.31
C ALA A 42 11.51 12.58 -12.65
N PRO A 43 12.67 12.78 -13.30
CA PRO A 43 13.60 11.68 -13.55
C PRO A 43 14.11 11.01 -12.27
N TYR A 44 14.37 11.79 -11.22
CA TYR A 44 14.84 11.23 -9.95
C TYR A 44 13.78 10.32 -9.31
N LEU A 45 12.54 10.80 -9.23
CA LEU A 45 11.45 9.99 -8.67
C LEU A 45 11.22 8.73 -9.52
N SER A 46 11.29 8.86 -10.83
CA SER A 46 11.19 7.71 -11.74
C SER A 46 12.28 6.66 -11.45
N GLN A 47 13.51 7.10 -11.21
CA GLN A 47 14.64 6.22 -10.89
C GLN A 47 14.45 5.53 -9.53
N LEU A 48 13.90 6.24 -8.55
CA LEU A 48 13.59 5.65 -7.25
C LEU A 48 12.50 4.57 -7.39
N ARG A 49 11.48 4.84 -8.18
CA ARG A 49 10.37 3.90 -8.39
C ARG A 49 10.76 2.68 -9.21
N SER A 50 11.67 2.84 -10.15
CA SER A 50 12.15 1.73 -11.00
C SER A 50 13.21 0.87 -10.33
N GLY A 51 13.80 1.33 -9.24
CA GLY A 51 14.89 0.64 -8.58
C GLY A 51 16.27 0.97 -9.14
N ASN A 52 16.36 1.88 -10.11
CA ASN A 52 17.65 2.31 -10.66
C ASN A 52 18.46 3.14 -9.66
N ARG A 53 17.78 3.80 -8.72
CA ARG A 53 18.39 4.44 -7.57
C ARG A 53 17.91 3.76 -6.30
N THR A 54 18.83 3.22 -5.53
CA THR A 54 18.51 2.34 -4.40
C THR A 54 18.84 2.93 -3.03
N ASN A 55 19.46 4.11 -2.98
CA ASN A 55 19.95 4.68 -1.73
C ASN A 55 19.54 6.17 -1.60
N PRO A 56 18.23 6.45 -1.44
CA PRO A 56 17.78 7.82 -1.23
C PRO A 56 18.27 8.36 0.13
N SER A 57 18.42 9.68 0.23
CA SER A 57 18.78 10.32 1.49
C SER A 57 17.65 10.23 2.51
N ALA A 58 17.99 10.44 3.77
CA ALA A 58 17.00 10.51 4.85
C ALA A 58 15.97 11.62 4.56
N ALA A 59 16.40 12.75 4.02
CA ALA A 59 15.51 13.84 3.68
C ALA A 59 14.52 13.46 2.57
N THR A 60 14.97 12.71 1.56
CA THR A 60 14.11 12.21 0.49
C THR A 60 13.07 11.24 1.05
N MET A 61 13.49 10.29 1.89
CA MET A 61 12.59 9.34 2.52
C MET A 61 11.55 10.05 3.40
N ALA A 62 11.98 11.05 4.17
CA ALA A 62 11.08 11.82 5.02
C ALA A 62 10.05 12.58 4.19
N ALA A 63 10.45 13.20 3.07
CA ALA A 63 9.56 13.94 2.20
C ALA A 63 8.49 13.03 1.60
N LEU A 64 8.88 11.86 1.09
CA LEU A 64 7.95 10.90 0.51
C LEU A 64 7.02 10.31 1.57
N ALA A 65 7.55 9.94 2.73
CA ALA A 65 6.75 9.44 3.83
C ALA A 65 5.70 10.47 4.28
N ASN A 66 6.11 11.73 4.39
CA ASN A 66 5.21 12.81 4.79
C ASN A 66 4.07 13.01 3.77
N PHE A 67 4.37 12.91 2.48
CA PHE A 67 3.32 12.98 1.45
C PHE A 67 2.25 11.91 1.68
N PHE A 68 2.66 10.69 1.93
CA PHE A 68 1.74 9.58 2.17
C PHE A 68 1.24 9.49 3.62
N ARG A 69 1.64 10.43 4.48
CA ARG A 69 1.23 10.52 5.89
C ARG A 69 1.59 9.29 6.71
N ILE A 70 2.79 8.78 6.47
CA ILE A 70 3.37 7.66 7.23
C ILE A 70 4.71 8.07 7.79
N LYS A 71 5.26 7.26 8.69
CA LYS A 71 6.59 7.51 9.27
C LYS A 71 7.70 7.05 8.32
N PRO A 72 8.84 7.77 8.25
CA PRO A 72 9.99 7.34 7.44
C PRO A 72 10.50 5.94 7.77
N ALA A 73 10.26 5.46 9.00
CA ALA A 73 10.61 4.09 9.41
C ALA A 73 10.01 3.01 8.50
N TYR A 74 8.93 3.33 7.80
CA TYR A 74 8.36 2.44 6.79
C TYR A 74 9.39 2.00 5.76
N PHE A 75 10.33 2.87 5.40
CA PHE A 75 11.37 2.57 4.41
C PHE A 75 12.59 1.86 4.99
N THR A 76 12.83 1.97 6.29
CA THR A 76 14.09 1.55 6.91
C THR A 76 13.95 0.46 7.96
N ASP A 77 12.78 0.30 8.56
CA ASP A 77 12.54 -0.65 9.62
C ASP A 77 11.63 -1.76 9.11
N ASP A 78 12.16 -2.97 8.99
CA ASP A 78 11.42 -4.11 8.43
C ASP A 78 10.20 -4.48 9.28
N GLU A 79 10.32 -4.41 10.60
CA GLU A 79 9.21 -4.73 11.51
C GLU A 79 8.07 -3.73 11.35
N TYR A 80 8.40 -2.44 11.29
CA TYR A 80 7.40 -1.40 11.06
C TYR A 80 6.75 -1.54 9.70
N TYR A 81 7.55 -1.83 8.66
CA TYR A 81 7.04 -2.08 7.32
C TYR A 81 6.05 -3.24 7.31
N GLU A 82 6.38 -4.36 7.94
CA GLU A 82 5.51 -5.54 7.99
C GLU A 82 4.15 -5.21 8.63
N LYS A 83 4.16 -4.49 9.73
CA LYS A 83 2.94 -4.06 10.41
C LYS A 83 2.08 -3.17 9.53
N LEU A 84 2.68 -2.12 8.97
CA LEU A 84 1.94 -1.16 8.16
C LEU A 84 1.44 -1.80 6.87
N ASN A 85 2.23 -2.70 6.27
CA ASN A 85 1.82 -3.38 5.04
C ASN A 85 0.54 -4.20 5.21
N LYS A 86 0.33 -4.80 6.37
CA LYS A 86 -0.93 -5.50 6.66
C LYS A 86 -2.11 -4.54 6.66
N GLU A 87 -1.94 -3.36 7.26
CA GLU A 87 -2.98 -2.33 7.26
C GLU A 87 -3.25 -1.80 5.86
N LEU A 88 -2.20 -1.61 5.05
CA LEU A 88 -2.35 -1.16 3.67
C LEU A 88 -3.11 -2.19 2.82
N THR A 89 -2.83 -3.46 3.03
CA THR A 89 -3.54 -4.55 2.35
C THR A 89 -5.03 -4.51 2.69
N TRP A 90 -5.35 -4.33 3.97
CA TRP A 90 -6.73 -4.21 4.44
C TRP A 90 -7.43 -3.01 3.81
N MET A 91 -6.78 -1.84 3.83
CA MET A 91 -7.33 -0.61 3.24
C MET A 91 -7.62 -0.77 1.75
N ALA A 92 -6.69 -1.38 1.02
CA ALA A 92 -6.85 -1.62 -0.41
C ALA A 92 -8.03 -2.58 -0.68
N ALA A 93 -8.14 -3.64 0.11
CA ALA A 93 -9.25 -4.60 -0.01
C ALA A 93 -10.60 -3.93 0.25
N MET A 94 -10.67 -3.03 1.22
CA MET A 94 -11.91 -2.35 1.59
C MET A 94 -12.36 -1.29 0.58
N ARG A 95 -11.58 -1.01 -0.45
CA ARG A 95 -12.04 -0.18 -1.58
C ARG A 95 -12.94 -0.95 -2.54
N ASP A 96 -12.83 -2.29 -2.56
CA ASP A 96 -13.67 -3.14 -3.38
C ASP A 96 -15.07 -3.20 -2.75
N GLU A 97 -16.07 -2.73 -3.50
CA GLU A 97 -17.44 -2.69 -3.03
C GLU A 97 -17.99 -4.09 -2.72
N ASN A 98 -17.66 -5.07 -3.56
CA ASN A 98 -18.09 -6.44 -3.35
C ASN A 98 -17.48 -7.03 -2.07
N LEU A 99 -16.21 -6.77 -1.81
CA LEU A 99 -15.57 -7.23 -0.58
C LEU A 99 -16.18 -6.59 0.66
N ARG A 100 -16.47 -5.29 0.60
CA ARG A 100 -17.14 -4.61 1.71
C ARG A 100 -18.51 -5.21 1.98
N ARG A 101 -19.28 -5.51 0.94
CA ARG A 101 -20.59 -6.14 1.08
C ARG A 101 -20.49 -7.50 1.75
N ILE A 102 -19.52 -8.33 1.33
CA ILE A 102 -19.29 -9.64 1.93
C ILE A 102 -18.96 -9.48 3.42
N ALA A 103 -18.03 -8.59 3.74
CA ALA A 103 -17.61 -8.36 5.13
C ALA A 103 -18.78 -7.88 6.00
N LEU A 104 -19.57 -6.92 5.50
CA LEU A 104 -20.70 -6.38 6.25
C LEU A 104 -21.81 -7.41 6.44
N ARG A 105 -22.04 -8.27 5.46
CA ARG A 105 -23.06 -9.32 5.56
C ARG A 105 -22.61 -10.49 6.43
N ALA A 106 -21.30 -10.74 6.51
CA ALA A 106 -20.75 -11.76 7.41
C ALA A 106 -20.72 -11.32 8.87
N LYS A 107 -20.75 -10.02 9.11
CA LYS A 107 -20.79 -9.47 10.47
C LYS A 107 -22.08 -9.88 11.16
N GLY A 108 -21.97 -10.31 12.42
CA GLY A 108 -23.12 -10.74 13.21
C GLY A 108 -23.49 -12.20 13.07
N LEU A 109 -22.89 -12.92 12.13
CA LEU A 109 -23.05 -14.37 12.06
C LEU A 109 -22.26 -15.02 13.19
N SER A 110 -22.68 -16.25 13.55
CA SER A 110 -21.94 -17.02 14.56
C SER A 110 -20.52 -17.33 14.10
N PRO A 111 -19.57 -17.58 15.04
CA PRO A 111 -18.23 -18.02 14.67
C PRO A 111 -18.22 -19.26 13.78
N GLU A 112 -19.13 -20.20 14.02
CA GLU A 112 -19.26 -21.43 13.20
C GLU A 112 -19.67 -21.10 11.77
N ALA A 113 -20.65 -20.20 11.60
CA ALA A 113 -21.09 -19.77 10.28
C ALA A 113 -19.99 -18.99 9.56
N GLN A 114 -19.24 -18.16 10.27
CA GLN A 114 -18.10 -17.44 9.69
C GLN A 114 -17.00 -18.39 9.25
N GLN A 115 -16.77 -19.48 10.00
CA GLN A 115 -15.81 -20.50 9.61
C GLN A 115 -16.25 -21.22 8.33
N ASP A 116 -17.55 -21.49 8.17
CA ASP A 116 -18.08 -22.09 6.93
C ASP A 116 -17.81 -21.20 5.73
N ILE A 117 -17.98 -19.88 5.90
CA ILE A 117 -17.69 -18.91 4.84
C ILE A 117 -16.20 -18.94 4.48
N LEU A 118 -15.33 -18.97 5.49
CA LEU A 118 -13.89 -19.02 5.27
C LEU A 118 -13.48 -20.28 4.51
N GLU A 119 -14.04 -21.42 4.87
CA GLU A 119 -13.77 -22.67 4.16
C GLU A 119 -14.19 -22.60 2.69
N ARG A 120 -15.33 -21.96 2.41
CA ARG A 120 -15.78 -21.76 1.04
C ARG A 120 -14.85 -20.82 0.26
N VAL A 121 -14.38 -19.77 0.92
CA VAL A 121 -13.41 -18.85 0.31
C VAL A 121 -12.13 -19.60 -0.05
N GLU A 122 -11.59 -20.41 0.88
CA GLU A 122 -10.37 -21.18 0.62
C GLU A 122 -10.55 -22.16 -0.53
N GLU A 123 -11.70 -22.79 -0.62
CA GLU A 123 -12.03 -23.70 -1.72
C GLU A 123 -12.05 -22.95 -3.06
N LEU A 124 -12.67 -21.77 -3.10
CA LEU A 124 -12.71 -20.94 -4.31
C LEU A 124 -11.32 -20.43 -4.70
N ARG A 125 -10.49 -20.04 -3.72
CA ARG A 125 -9.12 -19.61 -3.99
C ARG A 125 -8.29 -20.71 -4.64
N ARG A 126 -8.43 -21.94 -4.18
CA ARG A 126 -7.75 -23.10 -4.80
C ARG A 126 -8.26 -23.32 -6.22
N LYS A 127 -9.58 -23.24 -6.43
CA LYS A 127 -10.22 -23.42 -7.73
C LYS A 127 -9.76 -22.38 -8.75
N GLU A 128 -9.54 -21.14 -8.30
CA GLU A 128 -9.09 -20.04 -9.15
C GLU A 128 -7.56 -19.89 -9.17
N HIS A 129 -6.85 -20.84 -8.58
CA HIS A 129 -5.36 -20.85 -8.55
C HIS A 129 -4.75 -19.61 -7.91
N LEU A 130 -5.38 -19.05 -6.87
CA LEU A 130 -4.90 -17.86 -6.17
C LEU A 130 -3.89 -18.18 -5.08
N ASP A 131 -3.85 -19.42 -4.63
CA ASP A 131 -2.90 -19.89 -3.61
C ASP A 131 -1.93 -20.88 -4.25
N ALA A 132 -0.66 -20.67 -3.99
CA ALA A 132 0.39 -21.56 -4.50
C ALA A 132 0.50 -22.84 -3.66
#